data_19810e00ab64cd195149bcff9697f488
#
_entry.id   19810e00ab64cd195149bcff9697f488
#
_cell.length_a   1.000
_cell.length_b   1.000
_cell.length_c   1.000
_cell.angle_alpha   90.00
_cell.angle_beta   90.00
_cell.angle_gamma   90.00
#
_symmetry.space_group_name_H-M   'P 1'
#
loop_
_entity.id
_entity.type
_entity.pdbx_description
1 polymer ?
#
loop_
_entity_poly.entity_id
_entity_poly.type
_entity_poly.pdbx_seq_one_letter_code
_entity_poly.pdbx_strand_id
1 'polypeptide(L)'
;MPSTRHTRPPHVGCRGSRPVVGVVLFSSLFLSGCATFSPDAGLSVVAGVAGETIRKDVIAIKTQDDAQRAGFAVKDLLRRTLTVDSAVQVALLSNRGLQAAYNELALAETDLVADSLPPNPTFSISRISGSGAVEIERQVAGDILALASLPFRSEIARQRFRKAQLRAAEETLRLAADVRRTYYRAVAANELVGLLADAKATAESTARLAGKLGETGSLNKLDQAREQVFYAETTADLATMRQEATSSRERLIRLLGLWDGDVDIKLPQRLPTLPRRPLSLPAIEVDAVTRRIDLQIARIELAALAKSLDLTQASRFVTMLDVAGIDRKTRDPDGPPFRERGFDIQFQIPIYDGGEIRVRQAAETYNQSFNLLTERAVNVRSEARDAFRAYRSTYDIARHYQREVLPLRQIISEEMQLRFSSMQVDVFALLTEARQRIAALRAAIEAKRDFWLAQSELQTAVNGGGRSESQLESRSTTAQAPSGGGH
;
A
#
# COMPACT_ATOMS: atom_id res chain seq x y z
N MET A 1 -9.74 -50.62 -94.63
CA MET A 1 -11.12 -50.32 -94.43
C MET A 1 -11.19 -49.37 -93.28
N PRO A 2 -11.91 -48.23 -93.34
CA PRO A 2 -11.23 -46.99 -92.99
C PRO A 2 -11.45 -46.56 -91.51
N SER A 3 -10.39 -45.92 -91.00
CA SER A 3 -10.22 -45.32 -89.70
C SER A 3 -10.94 -44.01 -89.63
N THR A 4 -11.70 -43.80 -88.55
CA THR A 4 -12.29 -42.52 -88.19
C THR A 4 -11.41 -41.85 -87.12
N ARG A 5 -10.85 -40.69 -87.52
CA ARG A 5 -10.17 -39.77 -86.59
C ARG A 5 -11.17 -38.97 -85.74
N HIS A 6 -11.06 -39.06 -84.45
CA HIS A 6 -11.71 -38.15 -83.53
C HIS A 6 -10.78 -36.96 -83.21
N THR A 7 -11.22 -35.77 -83.57
CA THR A 7 -10.61 -34.49 -83.22
C THR A 7 -11.10 -34.07 -81.82
N ARG A 8 -10.16 -33.77 -80.91
CA ARG A 8 -10.40 -33.18 -79.63
C ARG A 8 -10.51 -31.64 -79.69
N PRO A 9 -11.43 -30.94 -78.91
CA PRO A 9 -11.44 -29.50 -78.85
C PRO A 9 -10.38 -28.96 -77.87
N PRO A 10 -9.95 -27.69 -77.95
CA PRO A 10 -8.88 -27.14 -77.11
C PRO A 10 -9.35 -26.78 -75.71
N HIS A 11 -8.56 -27.14 -74.72
CA HIS A 11 -8.77 -26.73 -73.33
C HIS A 11 -8.44 -25.23 -73.16
N VAL A 12 -9.44 -24.42 -72.76
CA VAL A 12 -9.29 -23.07 -72.25
C VAL A 12 -8.78 -23.15 -70.80
N GLY A 13 -7.52 -22.76 -70.57
CA GLY A 13 -6.90 -22.72 -69.26
C GLY A 13 -7.47 -21.57 -68.42
N CYS A 14 -8.17 -21.92 -67.37
CA CYS A 14 -8.53 -20.98 -66.29
C CYS A 14 -7.26 -20.64 -65.47
N ARG A 15 -6.69 -19.43 -65.66
CA ARG A 15 -5.64 -18.88 -64.80
C ARG A 15 -6.30 -18.47 -63.48
N GLY A 16 -6.16 -19.32 -62.48
CA GLY A 16 -6.57 -19.05 -61.11
C GLY A 16 -5.66 -18.02 -60.45
N SER A 17 -6.24 -16.88 -60.10
CA SER A 17 -5.64 -15.87 -59.21
C SER A 17 -5.65 -16.34 -57.75
N ARG A 18 -4.58 -17.01 -57.35
CA ARG A 18 -4.38 -17.43 -55.98
C ARG A 18 -2.92 -17.19 -55.49
N PRO A 19 -2.55 -15.95 -55.10
CA PRO A 19 -1.55 -15.82 -54.07
C PRO A 19 -1.86 -14.81 -52.91
N VAL A 20 -2.93 -14.02 -52.98
CA VAL A 20 -3.11 -12.93 -52.01
C VAL A 20 -3.68 -13.43 -50.67
N VAL A 21 -4.49 -14.47 -50.62
CA VAL A 21 -5.04 -15.04 -49.40
C VAL A 21 -4.01 -15.78 -48.54
N GLY A 22 -2.98 -16.39 -49.18
CA GLY A 22 -1.92 -17.12 -48.49
C GLY A 22 -0.95 -16.21 -47.70
N VAL A 23 -0.70 -14.99 -48.18
CA VAL A 23 0.23 -14.04 -47.54
C VAL A 23 -0.38 -13.43 -46.27
N VAL A 24 -1.70 -13.17 -46.27
CA VAL A 24 -2.41 -12.61 -45.09
C VAL A 24 -2.53 -13.65 -43.98
N LEU A 25 -2.73 -14.94 -44.30
CA LEU A 25 -2.79 -16.00 -43.30
C LEU A 25 -1.42 -16.38 -42.71
N PHE A 26 -0.31 -16.18 -43.45
CA PHE A 26 1.03 -16.46 -42.95
C PHE A 26 1.60 -15.33 -42.07
N SER A 27 1.17 -14.09 -42.31
CA SER A 27 1.52 -12.95 -41.43
C SER A 27 0.86 -13.02 -40.05
N SER A 28 -0.34 -13.62 -39.93
CA SER A 28 -1.04 -13.73 -38.64
C SER A 28 -0.43 -14.78 -37.70
N LEU A 29 0.39 -15.72 -38.16
CA LEU A 29 1.07 -16.71 -37.30
C LEU A 29 2.34 -16.17 -36.61
N PHE A 30 2.93 -15.07 -37.08
CA PHE A 30 4.12 -14.47 -36.45
C PHE A 30 3.81 -13.39 -35.43
N LEU A 31 2.55 -12.97 -35.29
CA LEU A 31 2.13 -11.96 -34.29
C LEU A 31 1.64 -12.53 -32.96
N SER A 32 1.69 -13.85 -32.77
CA SER A 32 1.45 -14.44 -31.45
C SER A 32 2.68 -14.37 -30.54
N GLY A 33 3.37 -13.24 -30.54
CA GLY A 33 4.32 -12.83 -29.51
C GLY A 33 3.56 -12.50 -28.25
N CYS A 34 3.43 -13.48 -27.39
CA CYS A 34 2.61 -13.59 -26.21
C CYS A 34 2.77 -12.43 -25.24
N ALA A 35 1.93 -11.43 -25.32
CA ALA A 35 1.56 -10.67 -24.15
C ALA A 35 0.52 -11.52 -23.38
N THR A 36 0.99 -12.45 -22.56
CA THR A 36 0.13 -13.33 -21.75
C THR A 36 0.08 -12.83 -20.32
N PHE A 37 -1.09 -12.96 -19.71
CA PHE A 37 -1.24 -12.69 -18.29
C PHE A 37 -0.42 -13.68 -17.46
N SER A 38 0.22 -13.20 -16.38
CA SER A 38 0.89 -14.07 -15.44
C SER A 38 -0.15 -14.80 -14.56
N PRO A 39 0.11 -16.05 -14.13
CA PRO A 39 -0.85 -16.80 -13.30
C PRO A 39 -1.17 -16.12 -11.98
N ASP A 40 -0.23 -15.36 -11.45
CA ASP A 40 -0.29 -14.70 -10.14
C ASP A 40 -0.55 -13.19 -10.22
N ALA A 41 -0.69 -12.60 -11.43
CA ALA A 41 -0.77 -11.15 -11.65
C ALA A 41 0.43 -10.39 -11.05
N GLY A 42 1.62 -11.00 -11.03
CA GLY A 42 2.85 -10.41 -10.51
C GLY A 42 2.95 -10.37 -8.97
N LEU A 43 2.10 -11.11 -8.25
CA LEU A 43 2.10 -11.16 -6.77
C LEU A 43 3.37 -11.80 -6.20
N SER A 44 4.03 -12.70 -6.94
CA SER A 44 5.31 -13.30 -6.54
C SER A 44 6.39 -12.27 -6.21
N VAL A 45 6.42 -11.15 -6.95
CA VAL A 45 7.34 -10.03 -6.65
C VAL A 45 6.98 -9.35 -5.33
N VAL A 46 5.70 -9.17 -5.05
CA VAL A 46 5.22 -8.61 -3.77
C VAL A 46 5.59 -9.54 -2.62
N ALA A 47 5.39 -10.84 -2.79
CA ALA A 47 5.76 -11.86 -1.80
C ALA A 47 7.29 -11.87 -1.56
N GLY A 48 8.12 -11.77 -2.61
CA GLY A 48 9.57 -11.67 -2.47
C GLY A 48 10.01 -10.41 -1.72
N VAL A 49 9.47 -9.25 -2.08
CA VAL A 49 9.90 -7.97 -1.49
C VAL A 49 9.33 -7.75 -0.09
N ALA A 50 8.01 -7.84 0.06
CA ALA A 50 7.33 -7.58 1.33
C ALA A 50 7.29 -8.83 2.22
N GLY A 51 6.95 -9.99 1.66
CA GLY A 51 6.82 -11.24 2.41
C GLY A 51 8.14 -11.65 3.09
N GLU A 52 9.27 -11.59 2.38
CA GLU A 52 10.59 -11.86 2.95
C GLU A 52 10.98 -10.84 4.03
N THR A 53 10.68 -9.53 3.81
CA THR A 53 10.98 -8.46 4.76
C THR A 53 10.25 -8.65 6.09
N ILE A 54 8.98 -9.05 6.06
CA ILE A 54 8.16 -9.25 7.26
C ILE A 54 8.11 -10.71 7.71
N ARG A 55 8.64 -11.65 6.91
CA ARG A 55 8.62 -13.12 7.12
C ARG A 55 7.20 -13.64 7.31
N LYS A 56 6.30 -13.27 6.40
CA LYS A 56 4.88 -13.62 6.41
C LYS A 56 4.40 -14.00 5.00
N ASP A 57 3.37 -14.84 4.96
CA ASP A 57 2.75 -15.25 3.72
C ASP A 57 1.89 -14.12 3.14
N VAL A 58 2.13 -13.81 1.88
CA VAL A 58 1.38 -12.82 1.10
C VAL A 58 0.52 -13.58 0.09
N ILE A 59 -0.80 -13.47 0.21
CA ILE A 59 -1.76 -14.22 -0.60
C ILE A 59 -2.83 -13.26 -1.13
N ALA A 60 -3.09 -13.30 -2.44
CA ALA A 60 -4.27 -12.67 -3.04
C ALA A 60 -5.44 -13.66 -3.05
N ILE A 61 -6.59 -13.22 -2.58
CA ILE A 61 -7.82 -14.01 -2.56
C ILE A 61 -8.55 -13.77 -3.88
N LYS A 62 -8.41 -14.69 -4.83
CA LYS A 62 -9.03 -14.60 -6.16
C LYS A 62 -10.26 -15.53 -6.29
N THR A 63 -10.28 -16.63 -5.56
CA THR A 63 -11.33 -17.62 -5.64
C THR A 63 -12.04 -17.82 -4.29
N GLN A 64 -13.21 -18.44 -4.31
CA GLN A 64 -13.93 -18.78 -3.08
C GLN A 64 -13.16 -19.80 -2.23
N ASP A 65 -12.38 -20.68 -2.86
CA ASP A 65 -11.52 -21.65 -2.20
C ASP A 65 -10.36 -20.96 -1.46
N ASP A 66 -9.74 -19.92 -2.08
CA ASP A 66 -8.74 -19.08 -1.43
C ASP A 66 -9.34 -18.38 -0.19
N ALA A 67 -10.55 -17.86 -0.32
CA ALA A 67 -11.24 -17.18 0.78
C ALA A 67 -11.53 -18.15 1.95
N GLN A 68 -11.94 -19.39 1.65
CA GLN A 68 -12.16 -20.42 2.67
C GLN A 68 -10.85 -20.81 3.37
N ARG A 69 -9.77 -21.06 2.61
CA ARG A 69 -8.44 -21.38 3.18
C ARG A 69 -7.93 -20.26 4.06
N ALA A 70 -8.00 -19.00 3.59
CA ALA A 70 -7.64 -17.84 4.39
C ALA A 70 -8.49 -17.73 5.67
N GLY A 71 -9.81 -17.94 5.57
CA GLY A 71 -10.72 -17.92 6.72
C GLY A 71 -10.40 -19.00 7.76
N PHE A 72 -10.05 -20.21 7.34
CA PHE A 72 -9.60 -21.28 8.26
C PHE A 72 -8.29 -20.90 8.96
N ALA A 73 -7.31 -20.37 8.23
CA ALA A 73 -6.04 -19.95 8.79
C ALA A 73 -6.23 -18.80 9.80
N VAL A 74 -7.08 -17.82 9.50
CA VAL A 74 -7.42 -16.71 10.41
C VAL A 74 -8.07 -17.26 11.70
N LYS A 75 -9.06 -18.13 11.60
CA LYS A 75 -9.72 -18.74 12.77
C LYS A 75 -8.75 -19.53 13.65
N ASP A 76 -7.80 -20.24 13.05
CA ASP A 76 -6.78 -20.97 13.82
C ASP A 76 -5.85 -20.01 14.58
N LEU A 77 -5.42 -18.91 13.94
CA LEU A 77 -4.58 -17.89 14.56
C LEU A 77 -5.30 -17.16 15.71
N LEU A 78 -6.62 -16.93 15.60
CA LEU A 78 -7.43 -16.24 16.62
C LEU A 78 -7.80 -17.11 17.83
N ARG A 79 -7.71 -18.44 17.73
CA ARG A 79 -7.97 -19.34 18.88
C ARG A 79 -6.99 -19.13 20.04
N ARG A 80 -5.77 -18.71 19.74
CA ARG A 80 -4.69 -18.48 20.71
C ARG A 80 -4.60 -17.00 21.07
N THR A 81 -3.88 -16.70 22.15
CA THR A 81 -3.49 -15.31 22.48
C THR A 81 -2.71 -14.72 21.32
N LEU A 82 -3.21 -13.59 20.79
CA LEU A 82 -2.66 -12.94 19.62
C LEU A 82 -1.26 -12.38 19.91
N THR A 83 -0.27 -12.81 19.13
CA THR A 83 1.06 -12.20 19.11
C THR A 83 1.13 -11.12 18.04
N VAL A 84 2.14 -10.25 18.10
CA VAL A 84 2.34 -9.25 17.04
C VAL A 84 2.49 -9.89 15.65
N ASP A 85 3.16 -11.03 15.58
CA ASP A 85 3.40 -11.76 14.35
C ASP A 85 2.13 -12.43 13.80
N SER A 86 1.31 -13.01 14.69
CA SER A 86 0.01 -13.56 14.29
C SER A 86 -0.98 -12.47 13.91
N ALA A 87 -0.95 -11.30 14.57
CA ALA A 87 -1.76 -10.15 14.20
C ALA A 87 -1.44 -9.65 12.77
N VAL A 88 -0.17 -9.52 12.44
CA VAL A 88 0.26 -9.16 11.07
C VAL A 88 -0.24 -10.22 10.07
N GLN A 89 -0.05 -11.52 10.33
CA GLN A 89 -0.51 -12.56 9.41
C GLN A 89 -2.04 -12.56 9.22
N VAL A 90 -2.81 -12.37 10.30
CA VAL A 90 -4.28 -12.22 10.20
C VAL A 90 -4.65 -11.04 9.30
N ALA A 91 -4.01 -9.88 9.51
CA ALA A 91 -4.28 -8.69 8.68
C ALA A 91 -3.98 -8.94 7.20
N LEU A 92 -2.87 -9.60 6.86
CA LEU A 92 -2.51 -9.91 5.47
C LEU A 92 -3.53 -10.85 4.81
N LEU A 93 -4.16 -11.74 5.57
CA LEU A 93 -5.15 -12.71 5.07
C LEU A 93 -6.56 -12.13 4.99
N SER A 94 -6.95 -11.19 5.87
CA SER A 94 -8.35 -10.77 6.00
C SER A 94 -8.60 -9.28 5.67
N ASN A 95 -7.55 -8.43 5.59
CA ASN A 95 -7.76 -7.02 5.31
C ASN A 95 -8.21 -6.79 3.85
N ARG A 96 -9.46 -6.33 3.68
CA ARG A 96 -10.04 -6.09 2.36
C ARG A 96 -9.40 -4.92 1.60
N GLY A 97 -8.88 -3.92 2.30
CA GLY A 97 -8.13 -2.82 1.69
C GLY A 97 -6.84 -3.31 1.02
N LEU A 98 -6.13 -4.25 1.65
CA LEU A 98 -4.95 -4.88 1.04
C LEU A 98 -5.33 -5.73 -0.17
N GLN A 99 -6.42 -6.49 -0.10
CA GLN A 99 -6.91 -7.27 -1.26
C GLN A 99 -7.30 -6.36 -2.43
N ALA A 100 -7.87 -5.17 -2.16
CA ALA A 100 -8.12 -4.16 -3.20
C ALA A 100 -6.82 -3.66 -3.85
N ALA A 101 -5.75 -3.43 -3.08
CA ALA A 101 -4.43 -3.06 -3.64
C ALA A 101 -3.84 -4.18 -4.53
N TYR A 102 -4.09 -5.46 -4.22
CA TYR A 102 -3.70 -6.57 -5.10
C TYR A 102 -4.55 -6.64 -6.38
N ASN A 103 -5.82 -6.21 -6.34
CA ASN A 103 -6.62 -6.07 -7.55
C ASN A 103 -6.12 -4.90 -8.42
N GLU A 104 -5.67 -3.79 -7.82
CA GLU A 104 -5.02 -2.68 -8.56
C GLU A 104 -3.75 -3.16 -9.28
N LEU A 105 -2.97 -4.05 -8.65
CA LEU A 105 -1.83 -4.68 -9.30
C LEU A 105 -2.26 -5.53 -10.51
N ALA A 106 -3.33 -6.30 -10.39
CA ALA A 106 -3.86 -7.09 -11.50
C ALA A 106 -4.39 -6.20 -12.64
N LEU A 107 -5.01 -5.06 -12.32
CA LEU A 107 -5.40 -4.05 -13.33
C LEU A 107 -4.16 -3.48 -14.04
N ALA A 108 -3.08 -3.17 -13.33
CA ALA A 108 -1.84 -2.69 -13.94
C ALA A 108 -1.20 -3.74 -14.88
N GLU A 109 -1.42 -5.05 -14.65
CA GLU A 109 -1.04 -6.09 -15.59
C GLU A 109 -1.89 -6.03 -16.87
N THR A 110 -3.19 -5.74 -16.76
CA THR A 110 -4.03 -5.56 -17.97
C THR A 110 -3.55 -4.40 -18.82
N ASP A 111 -3.12 -3.29 -18.20
CA ASP A 111 -2.53 -2.15 -18.91
C ASP A 111 -1.21 -2.54 -19.60
N LEU A 112 -0.35 -3.32 -18.91
CA LEU A 112 0.88 -3.85 -19.51
C LEU A 112 0.58 -4.69 -20.76
N VAL A 113 -0.38 -5.61 -20.66
CA VAL A 113 -0.77 -6.46 -21.79
C VAL A 113 -1.33 -5.60 -22.93
N ALA A 114 -2.24 -4.66 -22.63
CA ALA A 114 -2.85 -3.77 -23.62
C ALA A 114 -1.81 -2.90 -24.34
N ASP A 115 -0.87 -2.29 -23.59
CA ASP A 115 0.20 -1.46 -24.17
C ASP A 115 1.27 -2.27 -24.91
N SER A 116 1.33 -3.58 -24.72
CA SER A 116 2.25 -4.50 -25.40
C SER A 116 1.65 -5.13 -26.66
N LEU A 117 0.37 -4.95 -26.91
CA LEU A 117 -0.29 -5.43 -28.12
C LEU A 117 -0.21 -4.37 -29.24
N PRO A 118 -0.15 -4.84 -30.52
CA PRO A 118 -0.28 -3.93 -31.66
C PRO A 118 -1.66 -3.25 -31.63
N PRO A 119 -1.75 -2.03 -32.16
CA PRO A 119 -3.03 -1.33 -32.27
C PRO A 119 -4.02 -2.11 -33.13
N ASN A 120 -5.27 -2.16 -32.70
CA ASN A 120 -6.31 -2.84 -33.46
C ASN A 120 -6.59 -2.10 -34.79
N PRO A 121 -6.71 -2.83 -35.92
CA PRO A 121 -7.12 -2.21 -37.16
C PRO A 121 -8.57 -1.74 -37.09
N THR A 122 -8.85 -0.60 -37.71
CA THR A 122 -10.21 -0.06 -37.82
C THR A 122 -10.84 -0.52 -39.14
N PHE A 123 -12.01 -1.11 -39.06
CA PHE A 123 -12.81 -1.46 -40.21
C PHE A 123 -13.99 -0.49 -40.32
N SER A 124 -14.15 0.17 -41.47
CA SER A 124 -15.31 0.98 -41.73
C SER A 124 -16.03 0.53 -43.01
N ILE A 125 -17.35 0.60 -42.99
CA ILE A 125 -18.21 0.35 -44.15
C ILE A 125 -19.20 1.52 -44.23
N SER A 126 -19.10 2.28 -45.29
CA SER A 126 -20.09 3.34 -45.57
C SER A 126 -20.94 2.97 -46.77
N ARG A 127 -22.23 3.35 -46.75
CA ARG A 127 -23.15 3.26 -47.87
C ARG A 127 -23.84 4.60 -48.03
N ILE A 128 -23.59 5.19 -49.16
CA ILE A 128 -24.21 6.46 -49.55
C ILE A 128 -25.15 6.19 -50.72
N SER A 129 -26.37 6.67 -50.66
CA SER A 129 -27.34 6.58 -51.78
C SER A 129 -27.93 7.95 -52.05
N GLY A 130 -27.91 8.34 -53.32
CA GLY A 130 -28.47 9.62 -53.77
C GLY A 130 -28.66 9.63 -55.28
N SER A 131 -29.70 10.27 -55.77
CA SER A 131 -30.01 10.41 -57.22
C SER A 131 -30.07 9.09 -58.02
N GLY A 132 -30.45 7.99 -57.34
CA GLY A 132 -30.48 6.64 -57.91
C GLY A 132 -29.16 5.87 -57.85
N ALA A 133 -28.04 6.53 -57.59
CA ALA A 133 -26.73 5.88 -57.41
C ALA A 133 -26.56 5.34 -55.98
N VAL A 134 -25.86 4.21 -55.84
CA VAL A 134 -25.49 3.62 -54.57
C VAL A 134 -23.96 3.42 -54.54
N GLU A 135 -23.31 4.05 -53.59
CA GLU A 135 -21.88 3.89 -53.32
C GLU A 135 -21.69 3.09 -52.04
N ILE A 136 -20.83 2.06 -52.08
CA ILE A 136 -20.43 1.28 -50.93
C ILE A 136 -18.90 1.37 -50.83
N GLU A 137 -18.43 2.01 -49.77
CA GLU A 137 -17.00 2.09 -49.44
C GLU A 137 -16.67 1.16 -48.26
N ARG A 138 -15.58 0.45 -48.39
CA ARG A 138 -15.01 -0.40 -47.33
C ARG A 138 -13.59 0.05 -47.12
N GLN A 139 -13.23 0.30 -45.87
CA GLN A 139 -11.91 0.76 -45.51
C GLN A 139 -11.34 -0.09 -44.36
N VAL A 140 -10.05 -0.38 -44.43
CA VAL A 140 -9.28 -0.99 -43.37
C VAL A 140 -8.12 -0.06 -43.07
N ALA A 141 -8.08 0.51 -41.85
CA ALA A 141 -7.05 1.46 -41.44
C ALA A 141 -6.22 0.88 -40.29
N GLY A 142 -4.92 1.22 -40.24
CA GLY A 142 -4.00 0.86 -39.17
C GLY A 142 -3.06 2.01 -38.84
N ASP A 143 -2.79 2.19 -37.52
CA ASP A 143 -1.85 3.17 -37.01
C ASP A 143 -0.41 2.61 -37.08
N ILE A 144 0.34 3.12 -38.05
CA ILE A 144 1.74 2.69 -38.31
C ILE A 144 2.69 3.28 -37.28
N LEU A 145 2.42 4.51 -36.79
CA LEU A 145 3.25 5.12 -35.77
C LEU A 145 3.14 4.37 -34.43
N ALA A 146 1.92 3.99 -34.03
CA ALA A 146 1.71 3.18 -32.85
C ALA A 146 2.38 1.78 -32.97
N LEU A 147 2.36 1.18 -34.18
CA LEU A 147 3.05 -0.08 -34.46
C LEU A 147 4.58 0.09 -34.37
N ALA A 148 5.15 1.14 -34.96
CA ALA A 148 6.58 1.42 -34.93
C ALA A 148 7.09 1.77 -33.51
N SER A 149 6.25 2.42 -32.71
CA SER A 149 6.55 2.77 -31.31
C SER A 149 6.30 1.65 -30.31
N LEU A 150 5.73 0.51 -30.72
CA LEU A 150 5.34 -0.60 -29.87
C LEU A 150 6.48 -1.10 -28.94
N PRO A 151 7.76 -1.27 -29.38
CA PRO A 151 8.84 -1.70 -28.49
C PRO A 151 9.08 -0.71 -27.33
N PHE A 152 9.01 0.59 -27.62
CA PHE A 152 9.19 1.64 -26.61
C PHE A 152 8.00 1.68 -25.63
N ARG A 153 6.76 1.60 -26.15
CA ARG A 153 5.55 1.56 -25.35
C ARG A 153 5.52 0.36 -24.40
N SER A 154 5.82 -0.83 -24.92
CA SER A 154 5.86 -2.06 -24.13
C SER A 154 6.92 -2.02 -23.03
N GLU A 155 8.06 -1.37 -23.27
CA GLU A 155 9.09 -1.20 -22.24
C GLU A 155 8.66 -0.18 -21.15
N ILE A 156 8.03 0.94 -21.54
CA ILE A 156 7.46 1.90 -20.59
C ILE A 156 6.37 1.22 -19.75
N ALA A 157 5.50 0.42 -20.36
CA ALA A 157 4.45 -0.34 -19.69
C ALA A 157 5.02 -1.35 -18.67
N ARG A 158 6.13 -2.05 -19.03
CA ARG A 158 6.85 -2.92 -18.09
C ARG A 158 7.37 -2.15 -16.87
N GLN A 159 7.91 -0.95 -17.05
CA GLN A 159 8.35 -0.12 -15.92
C GLN A 159 7.17 0.33 -15.04
N ARG A 160 6.04 0.70 -15.67
CA ARG A 160 4.80 1.04 -14.94
C ARG A 160 4.27 -0.15 -14.14
N PHE A 161 4.26 -1.35 -14.73
CA PHE A 161 3.86 -2.56 -14.02
C PHE A 161 4.81 -2.89 -12.87
N ARG A 162 6.14 -2.76 -13.07
CA ARG A 162 7.12 -2.92 -11.99
C ARG A 162 6.88 -1.94 -10.84
N LYS A 163 6.54 -0.68 -11.16
CA LYS A 163 6.13 0.32 -10.17
C LYS A 163 4.89 -0.12 -9.41
N ALA A 164 3.87 -0.68 -10.09
CA ALA A 164 2.66 -1.19 -9.46
C ALA A 164 2.94 -2.37 -8.51
N GLN A 165 3.84 -3.29 -8.88
CA GLN A 165 4.29 -4.38 -8.01
C GLN A 165 4.93 -3.85 -6.71
N LEU A 166 5.81 -2.85 -6.82
CA LEU A 166 6.44 -2.25 -5.64
C LEU A 166 5.45 -1.45 -4.79
N ARG A 167 4.45 -0.80 -5.40
CA ARG A 167 3.37 -0.13 -4.65
C ARG A 167 2.53 -1.14 -3.84
N ALA A 168 2.19 -2.28 -4.43
CA ALA A 168 1.48 -3.34 -3.69
C ALA A 168 2.34 -3.90 -2.54
N ALA A 169 3.66 -4.01 -2.72
CA ALA A 169 4.60 -4.38 -1.66
C ALA A 169 4.67 -3.30 -0.57
N GLU A 170 4.69 -2.02 -0.93
CA GLU A 170 4.67 -0.89 0.02
C GLU A 170 3.39 -0.89 0.86
N GLU A 171 2.21 -1.11 0.25
CA GLU A 171 0.93 -1.22 0.97
C GLU A 171 0.93 -2.40 1.94
N THR A 172 1.52 -3.53 1.55
CA THR A 172 1.69 -4.70 2.42
C THR A 172 2.55 -4.39 3.64
N LEU A 173 3.69 -3.72 3.46
CA LEU A 173 4.56 -3.28 4.55
C LEU A 173 3.90 -2.22 5.43
N ARG A 174 3.16 -1.29 4.83
CA ARG A 174 2.42 -0.25 5.56
C ARG A 174 1.37 -0.86 6.48
N LEU A 175 0.56 -1.79 5.96
CA LEU A 175 -0.42 -2.50 6.79
C LEU A 175 0.25 -3.24 7.95
N ALA A 176 1.35 -3.96 7.68
CA ALA A 176 2.10 -4.67 8.71
C ALA A 176 2.63 -3.73 9.81
N ALA A 177 3.13 -2.55 9.44
CA ALA A 177 3.61 -1.53 10.37
C ALA A 177 2.46 -0.92 11.19
N ASP A 178 1.33 -0.59 10.55
CA ASP A 178 0.14 -0.05 11.23
C ASP A 178 -0.44 -1.05 12.23
N VAL A 179 -0.48 -2.35 11.88
CA VAL A 179 -0.90 -3.43 12.77
C VAL A 179 0.04 -3.54 13.95
N ARG A 180 1.36 -3.54 13.77
CA ARG A 180 2.35 -3.60 14.85
C ARG A 180 2.19 -2.43 15.83
N ARG A 181 2.10 -1.20 15.33
CA ARG A 181 1.90 0.00 16.14
C ARG A 181 0.62 -0.06 16.96
N THR A 182 -0.49 -0.42 16.30
CA THR A 182 -1.79 -0.50 16.96
C THR A 182 -1.85 -1.65 17.96
N TYR A 183 -1.23 -2.79 17.65
CA TYR A 183 -1.10 -3.91 18.58
C TYR A 183 -0.37 -3.52 19.86
N TYR A 184 0.80 -2.88 19.77
CA TYR A 184 1.55 -2.47 20.98
C TYR A 184 0.80 -1.42 21.78
N ARG A 185 0.07 -0.50 21.13
CA ARG A 185 -0.81 0.45 21.85
C ARG A 185 -1.94 -0.26 22.58
N ALA A 186 -2.61 -1.21 21.93
CA ALA A 186 -3.71 -1.96 22.53
C ALA A 186 -3.25 -2.81 23.72
N VAL A 187 -2.10 -3.49 23.63
CA VAL A 187 -1.54 -4.28 24.71
C VAL A 187 -1.10 -3.38 25.87
N ALA A 188 -0.46 -2.23 25.59
CA ALA A 188 -0.05 -1.27 26.63
C ALA A 188 -1.25 -0.68 27.37
N ALA A 189 -2.31 -0.30 26.63
CA ALA A 189 -3.53 0.20 27.22
C ALA A 189 -4.20 -0.85 28.13
N ASN A 190 -4.20 -2.12 27.73
CA ASN A 190 -4.71 -3.22 28.53
C ASN A 190 -3.87 -3.45 29.79
N GLU A 191 -2.53 -3.39 29.72
CA GLU A 191 -1.61 -3.49 30.85
C GLU A 191 -1.85 -2.31 31.85
N LEU A 192 -2.06 -1.08 31.33
CA LEU A 192 -2.38 0.09 32.15
C LEU A 192 -3.76 0.00 32.82
N VAL A 193 -4.77 -0.57 32.16
CA VAL A 193 -6.08 -0.83 32.79
C VAL A 193 -5.91 -1.77 34.00
N GLY A 194 -5.10 -2.81 33.88
CA GLY A 194 -4.80 -3.71 35.02
C GLY A 194 -4.14 -2.96 36.18
N LEU A 195 -3.07 -2.18 35.88
CA LEU A 195 -2.40 -1.36 36.89
C LEU A 195 -3.33 -0.39 37.60
N LEU A 196 -4.17 0.36 36.86
CA LEU A 196 -5.09 1.33 37.42
C LEU A 196 -6.27 0.70 38.17
N ALA A 197 -6.67 -0.53 37.79
CA ALA A 197 -7.66 -1.28 38.56
C ALA A 197 -7.12 -1.65 39.95
N ASP A 198 -5.86 -2.13 40.03
CA ASP A 198 -5.19 -2.42 41.30
C ASP A 198 -4.95 -1.13 42.12
N ALA A 199 -4.57 -0.05 41.46
CA ALA A 199 -4.40 1.26 42.06
C ALA A 199 -5.70 1.79 42.64
N LYS A 200 -6.82 1.66 41.92
CA LYS A 200 -8.17 2.03 42.41
C LYS A 200 -8.55 1.21 43.63
N ALA A 201 -8.36 -0.08 43.65
CA ALA A 201 -8.67 -0.95 44.77
C ALA A 201 -7.88 -0.54 46.03
N THR A 202 -6.61 -0.17 45.86
CA THR A 202 -5.76 0.38 46.94
C THR A 202 -6.29 1.72 47.40
N ALA A 203 -6.55 2.67 46.51
CA ALA A 203 -7.08 4.01 46.85
C ALA A 203 -8.43 3.94 47.54
N GLU A 204 -9.33 3.03 47.12
CA GLU A 204 -10.63 2.82 47.78
C GLU A 204 -10.49 2.31 49.21
N SER A 205 -9.59 1.37 49.45
CA SER A 205 -9.31 0.84 50.77
C SER A 205 -8.73 1.92 51.68
N THR A 206 -7.86 2.75 51.17
CA THR A 206 -7.25 3.89 51.85
C THR A 206 -8.24 4.98 52.19
N ALA A 207 -9.11 5.37 51.24
CA ALA A 207 -10.15 6.39 51.47
C ALA A 207 -11.14 5.92 52.53
N ARG A 208 -11.50 4.62 52.54
CA ARG A 208 -12.37 4.05 53.60
C ARG A 208 -11.68 4.07 54.96
N LEU A 209 -10.39 3.75 55.05
CA LEU A 209 -9.62 3.81 56.28
C LEU A 209 -9.54 5.27 56.79
N ALA A 210 -9.24 6.24 55.91
CA ALA A 210 -9.18 7.64 56.21
C ALA A 210 -10.52 8.16 56.74
N GLY A 211 -11.64 7.71 56.19
CA GLY A 211 -12.98 8.02 56.68
C GLY A 211 -13.20 7.55 58.13
N LYS A 212 -12.86 6.26 58.42
CA LYS A 212 -13.00 5.71 59.78
C LYS A 212 -12.10 6.39 60.79
N LEU A 213 -10.86 6.71 60.42
CA LEU A 213 -9.93 7.46 61.32
C LEU A 213 -10.44 8.91 61.55
N GLY A 214 -11.12 9.49 60.60
CA GLY A 214 -11.75 10.79 60.76
C GLY A 214 -12.95 10.78 61.71
N GLU A 215 -13.77 9.73 61.65
CA GLU A 215 -14.91 9.55 62.59
C GLU A 215 -14.43 9.43 64.09
N THR A 216 -13.25 8.83 64.30
CA THR A 216 -12.63 8.72 65.61
C THR A 216 -11.83 9.96 66.01
N GLY A 217 -11.76 10.99 65.16
CA GLY A 217 -10.94 12.20 65.42
C GLY A 217 -9.44 12.01 65.26
N SER A 218 -9.02 10.83 64.84
CA SER A 218 -7.59 10.48 64.66
C SER A 218 -7.01 11.06 63.36
N LEU A 219 -7.88 11.53 62.45
CA LEU A 219 -7.47 12.10 61.14
C LEU A 219 -8.19 13.44 60.94
N ASN A 220 -7.46 14.47 60.50
CA ASN A 220 -8.04 15.77 60.19
C ASN A 220 -8.82 15.74 58.86
N LYS A 221 -9.75 16.70 58.66
CA LYS A 221 -10.60 16.77 57.47
C LYS A 221 -9.82 16.98 56.17
N LEU A 222 -8.67 17.67 56.22
CA LEU A 222 -7.84 17.92 55.01
C LEU A 222 -7.25 16.61 54.49
N ASP A 223 -6.73 15.78 55.35
CA ASP A 223 -6.12 14.52 54.97
C ASP A 223 -7.16 13.48 54.54
N GLN A 224 -8.35 13.47 55.15
CA GLN A 224 -9.48 12.69 54.64
C GLN A 224 -9.87 13.12 53.22
N ALA A 225 -9.95 14.43 52.96
CA ALA A 225 -10.28 14.96 51.65
C ALA A 225 -9.22 14.59 50.60
N ARG A 226 -7.92 14.60 50.97
CA ARG A 226 -6.82 14.17 50.07
C ARG A 226 -6.97 12.72 49.63
N GLU A 227 -7.34 11.81 50.52
CA GLU A 227 -7.55 10.41 50.18
C GLU A 227 -8.80 10.19 49.33
N GLN A 228 -9.87 10.94 49.58
CA GLN A 228 -11.06 10.91 48.74
C GLN A 228 -10.79 11.43 47.31
N VAL A 229 -10.01 12.53 47.19
CA VAL A 229 -9.57 13.06 45.87
C VAL A 229 -8.74 12.03 45.15
N PHE A 230 -7.76 11.37 45.78
CA PHE A 230 -6.94 10.34 45.14
C PHE A 230 -7.78 9.17 44.63
N TYR A 231 -8.76 8.70 45.39
CA TYR A 231 -9.70 7.67 44.94
C TYR A 231 -10.53 8.13 43.75
N ALA A 232 -11.03 9.36 43.77
CA ALA A 232 -11.83 9.94 42.70
C ALA A 232 -11.00 10.08 41.39
N GLU A 233 -9.79 10.64 41.50
CA GLU A 233 -8.84 10.77 40.36
C GLU A 233 -8.45 9.43 39.77
N THR A 234 -8.09 8.46 40.61
CA THR A 234 -7.71 7.10 40.14
C THR A 234 -8.90 6.40 39.44
N THR A 235 -10.12 6.66 39.92
CA THR A 235 -11.35 6.13 39.31
C THR A 235 -11.59 6.76 37.95
N ALA A 236 -11.38 8.07 37.78
CA ALA A 236 -11.48 8.77 36.51
C ALA A 236 -10.38 8.31 35.51
N ASP A 237 -9.15 8.17 36.00
CA ASP A 237 -8.03 7.65 35.19
C ASP A 237 -8.31 6.24 34.68
N LEU A 238 -8.86 5.35 35.51
CA LEU A 238 -9.25 3.99 35.11
C LEU A 238 -10.36 4.03 34.05
N ALA A 239 -11.35 4.90 34.19
CA ALA A 239 -12.42 5.04 33.19
C ALA A 239 -11.87 5.52 31.84
N THR A 240 -10.99 6.52 31.83
CA THR A 240 -10.31 7.03 30.64
C THR A 240 -9.47 5.95 29.98
N MET A 241 -8.68 5.20 30.77
CA MET A 241 -7.83 4.14 30.22
C MET A 241 -8.63 2.95 29.68
N ARG A 242 -9.76 2.60 30.27
CA ARG A 242 -10.69 1.60 29.73
C ARG A 242 -11.25 2.03 28.37
N GLN A 243 -11.60 3.30 28.22
CA GLN A 243 -12.04 3.84 26.94
C GLN A 243 -10.92 3.77 25.90
N GLU A 244 -9.69 4.14 26.25
CA GLU A 244 -8.55 4.05 25.33
C GLU A 244 -8.23 2.60 24.95
N ALA A 245 -8.29 1.66 25.90
CA ALA A 245 -8.11 0.25 25.64
C ALA A 245 -9.15 -0.30 24.66
N THR A 246 -10.42 0.08 24.85
CA THR A 246 -11.53 -0.28 23.93
C THR A 246 -11.29 0.32 22.55
N SER A 247 -10.97 1.61 22.46
CA SER A 247 -10.70 2.30 21.19
C SER A 247 -9.52 1.71 20.45
N SER A 248 -8.43 1.40 21.17
CA SER A 248 -7.23 0.78 20.58
C SER A 248 -7.49 -0.64 20.09
N ARG A 249 -8.30 -1.42 20.83
CA ARG A 249 -8.77 -2.75 20.41
C ARG A 249 -9.60 -2.67 19.13
N GLU A 250 -10.56 -1.75 19.06
CA GLU A 250 -11.40 -1.54 17.89
C GLU A 250 -10.59 -1.08 16.66
N ARG A 251 -9.57 -0.24 16.86
CA ARG A 251 -8.64 0.15 15.79
C ARG A 251 -7.87 -1.07 15.28
N LEU A 252 -7.43 -1.95 16.18
CA LEU A 252 -6.74 -3.19 15.81
C LEU A 252 -7.67 -4.13 15.02
N ILE A 253 -8.89 -4.37 15.48
CA ILE A 253 -9.90 -5.20 14.80
C ILE A 253 -10.13 -4.71 13.37
N ARG A 254 -10.27 -3.40 13.16
CA ARG A 254 -10.41 -2.81 11.82
C ARG A 254 -9.20 -3.06 10.93
N LEU A 255 -7.98 -2.90 11.45
CA LEU A 255 -6.74 -3.18 10.69
C LEU A 255 -6.59 -4.66 10.38
N LEU A 256 -7.01 -5.54 11.28
CA LEU A 256 -7.06 -6.96 11.04
C LEU A 256 -8.11 -7.34 9.99
N GLY A 257 -9.07 -6.46 9.68
CA GLY A 257 -10.16 -6.74 8.73
C GLY A 257 -11.18 -7.76 9.25
N LEU A 258 -11.31 -7.85 10.59
CA LEU A 258 -12.25 -8.76 11.24
C LEU A 258 -13.64 -8.13 11.36
N TRP A 259 -14.65 -8.97 11.21
CA TRP A 259 -16.06 -8.57 11.31
C TRP A 259 -16.89 -9.74 11.78
N ASP A 260 -18.12 -9.47 12.22
CA ASP A 260 -19.07 -10.46 12.71
C ASP A 260 -18.53 -11.26 13.92
N GLY A 261 -18.65 -12.55 13.96
CA GLY A 261 -18.26 -13.41 15.09
C GLY A 261 -16.75 -13.51 15.40
N ASP A 262 -15.87 -13.01 14.52
CA ASP A 262 -14.41 -13.09 14.68
C ASP A 262 -13.80 -11.88 15.44
N VAL A 263 -14.62 -10.99 16.00
CA VAL A 263 -14.16 -9.77 16.72
C VAL A 263 -13.62 -10.02 18.12
N ASP A 264 -13.80 -11.21 18.68
CA ASP A 264 -13.29 -11.54 20.03
C ASP A 264 -11.82 -12.01 19.98
N ILE A 265 -10.90 -11.03 19.90
CA ILE A 265 -9.47 -11.25 19.91
C ILE A 265 -8.92 -11.34 21.34
N LYS A 266 -8.06 -12.33 21.63
CA LYS A 266 -7.38 -12.47 22.92
C LYS A 266 -6.02 -11.79 22.87
N LEU A 267 -5.90 -10.63 23.54
CA LEU A 267 -4.64 -9.90 23.66
C LEU A 267 -3.89 -10.34 24.91
N PRO A 268 -2.54 -10.30 24.91
CA PRO A 268 -1.75 -10.53 26.11
C PRO A 268 -1.98 -9.39 27.12
N GLN A 269 -1.83 -9.72 28.41
CA GLN A 269 -2.01 -8.75 29.49
C GLN A 269 -0.81 -7.81 29.67
N ARG A 270 0.36 -8.15 29.11
CA ARG A 270 1.60 -7.38 29.28
C ARG A 270 2.34 -7.27 27.95
N LEU A 271 3.02 -6.15 27.77
CA LEU A 271 3.95 -5.95 26.67
C LEU A 271 5.11 -6.97 26.71
N PRO A 272 5.66 -7.36 25.55
CA PRO A 272 6.83 -8.23 25.48
C PRO A 272 8.02 -7.63 26.26
N THR A 273 8.90 -8.48 26.77
CA THR A 273 10.13 -8.04 27.46
C THR A 273 11.09 -7.34 26.49
N LEU A 274 11.86 -6.37 27.02
CA LEU A 274 12.88 -5.70 26.22
C LEU A 274 13.95 -6.70 25.74
N PRO A 275 14.52 -6.54 24.54
CA PRO A 275 15.65 -7.33 24.09
C PRO A 275 16.85 -7.08 24.98
N ARG A 276 17.69 -8.13 25.18
CA ARG A 276 18.89 -8.03 26.04
C ARG A 276 19.88 -6.97 25.54
N ARG A 277 19.99 -6.78 24.24
CA ARG A 277 20.84 -5.78 23.58
C ARG A 277 20.05 -5.10 22.48
N PRO A 278 20.19 -3.78 22.31
CA PRO A 278 19.57 -3.08 21.21
C PRO A 278 20.25 -3.43 19.88
N LEU A 279 19.53 -3.25 18.78
CA LEU A 279 20.10 -3.40 17.44
C LEU A 279 21.23 -2.38 17.22
N SER A 280 22.29 -2.84 16.55
CA SER A 280 23.36 -1.99 16.05
C SER A 280 23.25 -1.92 14.53
N LEU A 281 23.06 -0.72 13.99
CA LEU A 281 22.91 -0.47 12.56
C LEU A 281 23.89 0.65 12.16
N PRO A 282 25.17 0.34 11.98
CA PRO A 282 26.22 1.35 11.73
C PRO A 282 26.03 2.06 10.37
N ALA A 283 25.39 1.39 9.41
CA ALA A 283 25.18 1.89 8.05
C ALA A 283 23.71 2.16 7.73
N ILE A 284 22.90 2.55 8.72
CA ILE A 284 21.45 2.68 8.58
C ILE A 284 21.02 3.60 7.45
N GLU A 285 21.75 4.69 7.20
CA GLU A 285 21.44 5.62 6.10
C GLU A 285 21.62 4.96 4.73
N VAL A 286 22.68 4.17 4.58
CA VAL A 286 22.95 3.43 3.34
C VAL A 286 21.90 2.33 3.16
N ASP A 287 21.59 1.61 4.21
CA ASP A 287 20.55 0.56 4.19
C ASP A 287 19.18 1.16 3.81
N ALA A 288 18.80 2.29 4.37
CA ALA A 288 17.55 2.97 4.06
C ALA A 288 17.50 3.43 2.59
N VAL A 289 18.55 4.10 2.08
CA VAL A 289 18.60 4.58 0.68
C VAL A 289 18.59 3.42 -0.33
N THR A 290 19.12 2.25 0.04
CA THR A 290 19.17 1.10 -0.87
C THR A 290 17.90 0.24 -0.84
N ARG A 291 17.34 0.01 0.36
CA ARG A 291 16.23 -0.94 0.56
C ARG A 291 14.86 -0.31 0.47
N ARG A 292 14.73 0.96 0.74
CA ARG A 292 13.45 1.65 0.86
C ARG A 292 12.66 1.61 -0.46
N ILE A 293 11.45 1.05 -0.39
CA ILE A 293 10.62 0.76 -1.58
C ILE A 293 10.18 2.04 -2.27
N ASP A 294 9.83 3.10 -1.55
CA ASP A 294 9.40 4.39 -2.12
C ASP A 294 10.50 5.05 -2.98
N LEU A 295 11.79 4.89 -2.61
CA LEU A 295 12.91 5.32 -3.45
C LEU A 295 13.08 4.44 -4.69
N GLN A 296 12.86 3.13 -4.57
CA GLN A 296 12.89 2.23 -5.72
C GLN A 296 11.78 2.57 -6.71
N ILE A 297 10.56 2.86 -6.22
CA ILE A 297 9.43 3.32 -7.04
C ILE A 297 9.80 4.62 -7.78
N ALA A 298 10.35 5.61 -7.07
CA ALA A 298 10.73 6.89 -7.68
C ALA A 298 11.84 6.74 -8.74
N ARG A 299 12.82 5.84 -8.54
CA ARG A 299 13.85 5.53 -9.54
C ARG A 299 13.27 4.89 -10.80
N ILE A 300 12.33 3.95 -10.65
CA ILE A 300 11.63 3.33 -11.78
C ILE A 300 10.79 4.36 -12.54
N GLU A 301 10.12 5.25 -11.82
CA GLU A 301 9.34 6.33 -12.43
C GLU A 301 10.21 7.27 -13.23
N LEU A 302 11.36 7.68 -12.70
CA LEU A 302 12.32 8.52 -13.41
C LEU A 302 12.85 7.81 -14.67
N ALA A 303 13.16 6.51 -14.59
CA ALA A 303 13.60 5.73 -15.75
C ALA A 303 12.52 5.61 -16.82
N ALA A 304 11.25 5.44 -16.44
CA ALA A 304 10.12 5.43 -17.36
C ALA A 304 9.91 6.79 -18.05
N LEU A 305 10.06 7.89 -17.30
CA LEU A 305 9.97 9.25 -17.83
C LEU A 305 11.11 9.58 -18.80
N ALA A 306 12.33 9.11 -18.52
CA ALA A 306 13.46 9.25 -19.45
C ALA A 306 13.13 8.60 -20.82
N LYS A 307 12.64 7.35 -20.81
CA LYS A 307 12.23 6.66 -22.04
C LYS A 307 11.05 7.32 -22.73
N SER A 308 10.12 7.89 -21.96
CA SER A 308 9.00 8.66 -22.51
C SER A 308 9.47 9.95 -23.19
N LEU A 309 10.48 10.62 -22.63
CA LEU A 309 11.12 11.81 -23.23
C LEU A 309 11.80 11.43 -24.55
N ASP A 310 12.59 10.33 -24.57
CA ASP A 310 13.25 9.83 -25.78
C ASP A 310 12.25 9.52 -26.89
N LEU A 311 11.13 8.84 -26.57
CA LEU A 311 10.05 8.56 -27.50
C LEU A 311 9.39 9.86 -28.02
N THR A 312 9.15 10.83 -27.13
CA THR A 312 8.57 12.13 -27.51
C THR A 312 9.49 12.90 -28.44
N GLN A 313 10.81 12.85 -28.22
CA GLN A 313 11.80 13.45 -29.12
C GLN A 313 11.84 12.75 -30.47
N ALA A 314 11.82 11.42 -30.50
CA ALA A 314 11.84 10.61 -31.72
C ALA A 314 10.57 10.84 -32.59
N SER A 315 9.41 11.01 -31.94
CA SER A 315 8.14 11.28 -32.62
C SER A 315 7.78 12.77 -32.72
N ARG A 316 8.78 13.68 -32.58
CA ARG A 316 8.58 15.12 -32.50
C ARG A 316 7.81 15.69 -33.70
N PHE A 317 8.19 15.28 -34.92
CA PHE A 317 7.68 15.82 -36.17
C PHE A 317 6.48 15.09 -36.76
N VAL A 318 6.18 13.87 -36.27
CA VAL A 318 5.04 13.09 -36.74
C VAL A 318 4.29 12.57 -35.51
N THR A 319 3.05 13.05 -35.34
CA THR A 319 2.24 12.72 -34.16
C THR A 319 1.21 11.62 -34.43
N MET A 320 0.87 11.42 -35.70
CA MET A 320 -0.05 10.41 -36.18
C MET A 320 0.40 9.96 -37.56
N LEU A 321 0.35 8.67 -37.86
CA LEU A 321 0.60 8.11 -39.17
C LEU A 321 -0.32 6.91 -39.36
N ASP A 322 -1.42 7.14 -40.04
CA ASP A 322 -2.41 6.13 -40.39
C ASP A 322 -2.32 5.75 -41.87
N VAL A 323 -2.45 4.47 -42.14
CA VAL A 323 -2.53 3.95 -43.53
C VAL A 323 -3.80 3.14 -43.66
N ALA A 324 -4.59 3.45 -44.68
CA ALA A 324 -5.84 2.76 -44.96
C ALA A 324 -5.88 2.21 -46.37
N GLY A 325 -6.43 1.02 -46.54
CA GLY A 325 -6.82 0.45 -47.81
C GLY A 325 -8.29 0.66 -48.06
N ILE A 326 -8.63 1.19 -49.22
CA ILE A 326 -10.01 1.56 -49.61
C ILE A 326 -10.49 0.70 -50.78
N ASP A 327 -11.70 0.15 -50.69
CA ASP A 327 -12.41 -0.56 -51.77
C ASP A 327 -13.80 0.05 -51.93
N ARG A 328 -13.98 0.85 -52.99
CA ARG A 328 -15.20 1.57 -53.29
C ARG A 328 -15.93 0.91 -54.44
N LYS A 329 -17.21 0.67 -54.30
CA LYS A 329 -18.09 0.14 -55.36
C LYS A 329 -19.26 1.09 -55.57
N THR A 330 -19.32 1.67 -56.76
CA THR A 330 -20.42 2.56 -57.20
C THR A 330 -21.33 1.81 -58.17
N ARG A 331 -22.62 1.92 -57.97
CA ARG A 331 -23.65 1.41 -58.87
C ARG A 331 -24.53 2.59 -59.30
N ASP A 332 -24.43 2.99 -60.56
CA ASP A 332 -25.31 3.98 -61.14
C ASP A 332 -26.53 3.32 -61.77
N PRO A 333 -27.71 4.01 -61.85
CA PRO A 333 -28.94 3.47 -62.47
C PRO A 333 -28.79 3.08 -63.92
N ASP A 334 -28.00 3.86 -64.67
CA ASP A 334 -27.90 3.78 -66.14
C ASP A 334 -26.53 3.26 -66.63
N GLY A 335 -25.66 2.79 -65.71
CA GLY A 335 -24.30 2.39 -65.99
C GLY A 335 -23.87 1.02 -65.40
N PRO A 336 -22.79 0.39 -65.91
CA PRO A 336 -22.23 -0.80 -65.30
C PRO A 336 -21.64 -0.47 -63.94
N PRO A 337 -21.68 -1.41 -62.93
CA PRO A 337 -21.10 -1.19 -61.64
C PRO A 337 -19.58 -0.96 -61.75
N PHE A 338 -19.10 0.12 -61.13
CA PHE A 338 -17.72 0.53 -61.17
C PHE A 338 -17.06 0.22 -59.81
N ARG A 339 -15.80 -0.24 -59.77
CA ARG A 339 -15.06 -0.57 -58.57
C ARG A 339 -13.71 0.10 -58.57
N GLU A 340 -13.44 0.89 -57.55
CA GLU A 340 -12.15 1.53 -57.33
C GLU A 340 -11.45 0.92 -56.12
N ARG A 341 -10.13 0.85 -56.19
CA ARG A 341 -9.28 0.46 -55.08
C ARG A 341 -8.17 1.47 -54.92
N GLY A 342 -7.95 1.89 -53.68
CA GLY A 342 -6.97 2.91 -53.35
C GLY A 342 -6.38 2.68 -51.99
N PHE A 343 -5.48 3.55 -51.62
CA PHE A 343 -4.96 3.66 -50.27
C PHE A 343 -5.08 5.14 -49.86
N ASP A 344 -5.20 5.35 -48.53
CA ASP A 344 -5.17 6.64 -47.90
C ASP A 344 -4.05 6.66 -46.86
N ILE A 345 -3.27 7.75 -46.80
CA ILE A 345 -2.25 7.97 -45.83
C ILE A 345 -2.54 9.29 -45.14
N GLN A 346 -2.80 9.21 -43.83
CA GLN A 346 -3.02 10.37 -42.98
C GLN A 346 -1.86 10.56 -42.05
N PHE A 347 -1.29 11.76 -41.99
CA PHE A 347 -0.26 12.10 -41.06
C PHE A 347 -0.47 13.50 -40.52
N GLN A 348 -0.13 13.67 -39.24
CA GLN A 348 -0.23 14.95 -38.56
C GLN A 348 1.17 15.50 -38.27
N ILE A 349 1.43 16.72 -38.77
CA ILE A 349 2.69 17.44 -38.53
C ILE A 349 2.39 18.66 -37.67
N PRO A 350 3.06 18.85 -36.54
CA PRO A 350 2.91 20.04 -35.69
C PRO A 350 3.65 21.24 -36.31
N ILE A 351 3.05 21.86 -37.32
CA ILE A 351 3.70 22.93 -38.10
C ILE A 351 3.89 24.25 -37.33
N TYR A 352 3.07 24.49 -36.28
CA TYR A 352 3.11 25.75 -35.54
C TYR A 352 4.24 25.79 -34.49
N ASP A 353 4.56 24.67 -33.86
CA ASP A 353 5.56 24.57 -32.80
C ASP A 353 6.69 23.57 -33.09
N GLY A 354 6.61 22.86 -34.21
CA GLY A 354 7.56 21.80 -34.56
C GLY A 354 7.65 20.69 -33.49
N GLY A 355 6.61 20.53 -32.68
CA GLY A 355 6.54 19.55 -31.59
C GLY A 355 7.36 19.95 -30.34
N GLU A 356 7.87 21.20 -30.26
CA GLU A 356 8.73 21.67 -29.18
C GLU A 356 8.00 21.71 -27.82
N ILE A 357 6.71 22.10 -27.83
CA ILE A 357 5.92 22.19 -26.59
C ILE A 357 5.86 20.82 -25.89
N ARG A 358 5.61 19.75 -26.64
CA ARG A 358 5.54 18.38 -26.09
C ARG A 358 6.89 17.90 -25.56
N VAL A 359 7.97 18.16 -26.29
CA VAL A 359 9.33 17.80 -25.87
C VAL A 359 9.70 18.58 -24.61
N ARG A 360 9.41 19.87 -24.55
CA ARG A 360 9.68 20.71 -23.38
C ARG A 360 8.86 20.25 -22.17
N GLN A 361 7.58 19.95 -22.34
CA GLN A 361 6.72 19.41 -21.28
C GLN A 361 7.27 18.09 -20.73
N ALA A 362 7.69 17.16 -21.60
CA ALA A 362 8.28 15.90 -21.19
C ALA A 362 9.62 16.11 -20.45
N ALA A 363 10.46 17.03 -20.89
CA ALA A 363 11.72 17.40 -20.25
C ALA A 363 11.50 18.00 -18.86
N GLU A 364 10.55 18.93 -18.70
CA GLU A 364 10.23 19.53 -17.41
C GLU A 364 9.61 18.51 -16.45
N THR A 365 8.79 17.59 -16.95
CA THR A 365 8.26 16.48 -16.13
C THR A 365 9.37 15.56 -15.63
N TYR A 366 10.36 15.24 -16.47
CA TYR A 366 11.54 14.49 -16.07
C TYR A 366 12.36 15.24 -15.00
N ASN A 367 12.65 16.53 -15.22
CA ASN A 367 13.40 17.37 -14.28
C ASN A 367 12.68 17.50 -12.93
N GLN A 368 11.36 17.67 -12.94
CA GLN A 368 10.54 17.68 -11.73
C GLN A 368 10.69 16.36 -10.96
N SER A 369 10.55 15.23 -11.63
CA SER A 369 10.68 13.90 -11.00
C SER A 369 12.10 13.65 -10.48
N PHE A 370 13.13 14.13 -11.16
CA PHE A 370 14.52 14.07 -10.68
C PHE A 370 14.71 14.85 -9.37
N ASN A 371 14.18 16.07 -9.31
CA ASN A 371 14.25 16.89 -8.10
C ASN A 371 13.48 16.26 -6.93
N LEU A 372 12.28 15.71 -7.19
CA LEU A 372 11.49 15.00 -6.18
C LEU A 372 12.20 13.71 -5.68
N LEU A 373 12.88 12.97 -6.56
CA LEU A 373 13.69 11.82 -6.14
C LEU A 373 14.84 12.25 -5.24
N THR A 374 15.52 13.34 -5.58
CA THR A 374 16.64 13.88 -4.79
C THR A 374 16.16 14.33 -3.41
N GLU A 375 15.08 15.10 -3.34
CA GLU A 375 14.43 15.52 -2.09
C GLU A 375 14.07 14.30 -1.23
N ARG A 376 13.39 13.31 -1.82
CA ARG A 376 13.02 12.08 -1.11
C ARG A 376 14.24 11.33 -0.57
N ALA A 377 15.34 11.28 -1.32
CA ALA A 377 16.57 10.64 -0.85
C ALA A 377 17.19 11.35 0.35
N VAL A 378 17.15 12.70 0.39
CA VAL A 378 17.59 13.50 1.54
C VAL A 378 16.71 13.22 2.76
N ASN A 379 15.38 13.23 2.58
CA ASN A 379 14.42 12.98 3.66
C ASN A 379 14.58 11.56 4.24
N VAL A 380 14.72 10.55 3.39
CA VAL A 380 14.96 9.15 3.81
C VAL A 380 16.19 9.01 4.70
N ARG A 381 17.30 9.68 4.36
CA ARG A 381 18.50 9.65 5.20
C ARG A 381 18.27 10.28 6.56
N SER A 382 17.55 11.40 6.60
CA SER A 382 17.22 12.10 7.84
C SER A 382 16.27 11.28 8.71
N GLU A 383 15.18 10.75 8.13
CA GLU A 383 14.20 9.89 8.80
C GLU A 383 14.85 8.62 9.40
N ALA A 384 15.76 7.98 8.66
CA ALA A 384 16.46 6.79 9.14
C ALA A 384 17.35 7.10 10.36
N ARG A 385 18.06 8.24 10.35
CA ARG A 385 18.87 8.68 11.50
C ARG A 385 18.02 9.01 12.71
N ASP A 386 16.92 9.73 12.49
CA ASP A 386 16.01 10.13 13.56
C ASP A 386 15.33 8.90 14.20
N ALA A 387 14.77 8.01 13.39
CA ALA A 387 14.17 6.76 13.85
C ALA A 387 15.17 5.88 14.65
N PHE A 388 16.43 5.83 14.21
CA PHE A 388 17.46 5.08 14.95
C PHE A 388 17.81 5.73 16.29
N ARG A 389 17.92 7.07 16.33
CA ARG A 389 18.15 7.80 17.60
C ARG A 389 16.98 7.61 18.56
N ALA A 390 15.75 7.76 18.08
CA ALA A 390 14.53 7.53 18.85
C ALA A 390 14.48 6.10 19.40
N TYR A 391 14.78 5.08 18.57
CA TYR A 391 14.86 3.68 19.00
C TYR A 391 15.89 3.47 20.10
N ARG A 392 17.08 4.07 19.98
CA ARG A 392 18.13 3.96 21.01
C ARG A 392 17.74 4.65 22.31
N SER A 393 17.25 5.89 22.21
CA SER A 393 16.82 6.66 23.38
C SER A 393 15.68 5.98 24.14
N THR A 394 14.64 5.52 23.43
CA THR A 394 13.51 4.82 24.07
C THR A 394 13.91 3.49 24.68
N TYR A 395 14.86 2.76 24.07
CA TYR A 395 15.45 1.56 24.68
C TYR A 395 16.16 1.88 26.00
N ASP A 396 17.00 2.89 26.01
CA ASP A 396 17.78 3.27 27.20
C ASP A 396 16.86 3.74 28.34
N ILE A 397 15.81 4.53 28.01
CA ILE A 397 14.79 4.96 28.96
C ILE A 397 14.02 3.77 29.54
N ALA A 398 13.49 2.89 28.69
CA ALA A 398 12.71 1.72 29.14
C ALA A 398 13.58 0.76 29.99
N ARG A 399 14.84 0.59 29.61
CA ARG A 399 15.80 -0.22 30.37
C ARG A 399 16.14 0.42 31.72
N HIS A 400 16.30 1.74 31.78
CA HIS A 400 16.54 2.47 33.04
C HIS A 400 15.38 2.28 34.02
N TYR A 401 14.13 2.45 33.54
CA TYR A 401 12.97 2.13 34.38
C TYR A 401 12.99 0.69 34.91
N GLN A 402 13.26 -0.28 34.04
CA GLN A 402 13.24 -1.70 34.38
C GLN A 402 14.37 -2.12 35.37
N ARG A 403 15.57 -1.54 35.22
CA ARG A 403 16.76 -1.99 35.96
C ARG A 403 17.09 -1.17 37.18
N GLU A 404 16.65 0.09 37.21
CA GLU A 404 17.00 1.04 38.26
C GLU A 404 15.77 1.56 39.00
N VAL A 405 14.85 2.23 38.31
CA VAL A 405 13.71 2.90 38.94
C VAL A 405 12.81 1.90 39.68
N LEU A 406 12.33 0.86 38.96
CA LEU A 406 11.39 -0.10 39.56
C LEU A 406 11.98 -0.90 40.73
N PRO A 407 13.22 -1.42 40.66
CA PRO A 407 13.85 -2.10 41.80
C PRO A 407 14.05 -1.17 43.03
N LEU A 408 14.47 0.09 42.80
CA LEU A 408 14.59 1.06 43.88
C LEU A 408 13.25 1.40 44.52
N ARG A 409 12.20 1.59 43.70
CA ARG A 409 10.82 1.78 44.20
C ARG A 409 10.32 0.57 45.01
N GLN A 410 10.68 -0.61 44.58
CA GLN A 410 10.35 -1.83 45.33
C GLN A 410 11.01 -1.82 46.73
N ILE A 411 12.33 -1.54 46.82
CA ILE A 411 13.09 -1.45 48.07
C ILE A 411 12.47 -0.35 48.97
N ILE A 412 12.19 0.84 48.43
CA ILE A 412 11.57 1.93 49.20
C ILE A 412 10.19 1.51 49.72
N SER A 413 9.38 0.87 48.92
CA SER A 413 8.03 0.40 49.29
C SER A 413 8.10 -0.64 50.41
N GLU A 414 9.05 -1.59 50.34
CA GLU A 414 9.27 -2.60 51.39
C GLU A 414 9.78 -1.99 52.70
N GLU A 415 10.74 -1.08 52.63
CA GLU A 415 11.26 -0.36 53.81
C GLU A 415 10.20 0.54 54.46
N MET A 416 9.39 1.27 53.68
CA MET A 416 8.28 2.07 54.17
C MET A 416 7.26 1.20 54.90
N GLN A 417 6.96 0.01 54.40
CA GLN A 417 6.04 -0.92 55.04
C GLN A 417 6.58 -1.45 56.38
N LEU A 418 7.88 -1.75 56.47
CA LEU A 418 8.56 -2.16 57.68
C LEU A 418 8.56 -1.04 58.72
N ARG A 419 8.87 0.20 58.32
CA ARG A 419 8.85 1.36 59.24
C ARG A 419 7.43 1.72 59.72
N PHE A 420 6.44 1.57 58.84
CA PHE A 420 5.06 1.72 59.23
C PHE A 420 4.62 0.68 60.25
N SER A 421 4.98 -0.60 60.06
CA SER A 421 4.66 -1.66 61.01
C SER A 421 5.34 -1.48 62.39
N SER A 422 6.50 -0.81 62.42
CA SER A 422 7.23 -0.44 63.63
C SER A 422 6.88 0.94 64.19
N MET A 423 5.81 1.59 63.67
CA MET A 423 5.32 2.91 64.09
C MET A 423 6.35 4.05 63.92
N GLN A 424 7.33 3.92 63.04
CA GLN A 424 8.36 4.93 62.78
C GLN A 424 7.95 5.95 61.73
N VAL A 425 6.96 5.63 60.89
CA VAL A 425 6.40 6.54 59.90
C VAL A 425 4.88 6.52 60.00
N ASP A 426 4.28 7.58 59.57
CA ASP A 426 2.82 7.72 59.53
C ASP A 426 2.19 7.07 58.29
N VAL A 427 0.91 6.92 58.25
CA VAL A 427 0.15 6.34 57.16
C VAL A 427 0.30 7.19 55.89
N PHE A 428 0.46 8.52 56.03
CA PHE A 428 0.56 9.42 54.86
C PHE A 428 1.88 9.22 54.10
N ALA A 429 2.99 8.98 54.80
CA ALA A 429 4.26 8.65 54.14
C ALA A 429 4.13 7.35 53.34
N LEU A 430 3.47 6.33 53.88
CA LEU A 430 3.20 5.06 53.18
C LEU A 430 2.33 5.26 51.94
N LEU A 431 1.28 6.06 52.07
CA LEU A 431 0.35 6.35 50.97
C LEU A 431 1.00 7.20 49.86
N THR A 432 1.84 8.15 50.25
CA THR A 432 2.62 8.95 49.29
C THR A 432 3.57 8.04 48.48
N GLU A 433 4.23 7.09 49.14
CA GLU A 433 5.07 6.12 48.42
C GLU A 433 4.26 5.21 47.48
N ALA A 434 3.07 4.75 47.91
CA ALA A 434 2.20 3.96 47.07
C ALA A 434 1.79 4.71 45.78
N ARG A 435 1.45 6.01 45.90
CA ARG A 435 1.16 6.90 44.73
C ARG A 435 2.37 7.02 43.79
N GLN A 436 3.56 7.27 44.36
CA GLN A 436 4.80 7.39 43.58
C GLN A 436 5.18 6.09 42.89
N ARG A 437 4.93 4.94 43.55
CA ARG A 437 5.14 3.61 42.93
C ARG A 437 4.18 3.37 41.76
N ILE A 438 2.90 3.71 41.89
CA ILE A 438 1.91 3.62 40.81
C ILE A 438 2.34 4.49 39.62
N ALA A 439 2.78 5.73 39.87
CA ALA A 439 3.26 6.63 38.84
C ALA A 439 4.50 6.08 38.11
N ALA A 440 5.46 5.49 38.86
CA ALA A 440 6.65 4.87 38.29
C ALA A 440 6.32 3.61 37.45
N LEU A 441 5.37 2.79 37.89
CA LEU A 441 4.91 1.61 37.13
C LEU A 441 4.22 2.04 35.83
N ARG A 442 3.37 3.07 35.88
CA ARG A 442 2.73 3.67 34.69
C ARG A 442 3.78 4.16 33.69
N ALA A 443 4.74 4.97 34.15
CA ALA A 443 5.82 5.48 33.31
C ALA A 443 6.69 4.35 32.70
N ALA A 444 6.93 3.29 33.44
CA ALA A 444 7.67 2.12 32.94
C ALA A 444 6.91 1.37 31.83
N ILE A 445 5.59 1.22 31.93
CA ILE A 445 4.74 0.62 30.90
C ILE A 445 4.74 1.52 29.65
N GLU A 446 4.58 2.84 29.83
CA GLU A 446 4.60 3.82 28.77
C GLU A 446 5.96 3.83 28.04
N ALA A 447 7.08 3.87 28.77
CA ALA A 447 8.43 3.79 28.20
C ALA A 447 8.65 2.50 27.40
N LYS A 448 8.15 1.38 27.88
CA LYS A 448 8.22 0.09 27.19
C LYS A 448 7.36 0.06 25.92
N ARG A 449 6.16 0.68 25.94
CA ARG A 449 5.33 0.89 24.76
C ARG A 449 6.08 1.72 23.72
N ASP A 450 6.66 2.84 24.14
CA ASP A 450 7.34 3.79 23.26
C ASP A 450 8.56 3.14 22.59
N PHE A 451 9.28 2.27 23.30
CA PHE A 451 10.33 1.45 22.71
C PHE A 451 9.81 0.55 21.56
N TRP A 452 8.70 -0.18 21.77
CA TRP A 452 8.15 -1.06 20.75
C TRP A 452 7.58 -0.29 19.56
N LEU A 453 7.03 0.90 19.79
CA LEU A 453 6.62 1.81 18.73
C LEU A 453 7.83 2.32 17.94
N ALA A 454 8.87 2.80 18.61
CA ALA A 454 10.11 3.26 17.97
C ALA A 454 10.81 2.14 17.19
N GLN A 455 10.76 0.90 17.64
CA GLN A 455 11.27 -0.25 16.87
C GLN A 455 10.46 -0.47 15.58
N SER A 456 9.15 -0.31 15.62
CA SER A 456 8.30 -0.42 14.44
C SER A 456 8.58 0.72 13.46
N GLU A 457 8.77 1.95 13.95
CA GLU A 457 9.15 3.11 13.13
C GLU A 457 10.53 2.94 12.49
N LEU A 458 11.50 2.40 13.23
CA LEU A 458 12.83 2.09 12.69
C LEU A 458 12.74 1.11 11.50
N GLN A 459 11.92 0.07 11.62
CA GLN A 459 11.71 -0.89 10.53
C GLN A 459 11.08 -0.22 9.30
N THR A 460 10.12 0.68 9.49
CA THR A 460 9.50 1.44 8.39
C THR A 460 10.46 2.45 7.78
N ALA A 461 11.29 3.10 8.56
CA ALA A 461 12.30 4.05 8.08
C ALA A 461 13.36 3.39 7.19
N VAL A 462 13.67 2.10 7.43
CA VAL A 462 14.64 1.33 6.63
C VAL A 462 14.02 0.69 5.40
N ASN A 463 12.83 0.10 5.52
CA ASN A 463 12.24 -0.72 4.46
C ASN A 463 11.15 0.01 3.63
N GLY A 464 10.63 1.11 4.14
CA GLY A 464 9.44 1.78 3.59
C GLY A 464 8.15 1.33 4.26
N GLY A 465 7.00 1.78 3.75
CA GLY A 465 5.69 1.52 4.34
C GLY A 465 5.31 2.50 5.47
N GLY A 466 6.10 3.55 5.70
CA GLY A 466 5.74 4.69 6.57
C GLY A 466 4.81 5.67 5.86
N ARG A 467 4.03 6.44 6.63
CA ARG A 467 3.37 7.63 6.11
C ARG A 467 4.41 8.74 6.02
N SER A 468 4.69 9.22 4.82
CA SER A 468 5.47 10.45 4.67
C SER A 468 4.64 11.63 5.19
N GLU A 469 5.25 12.55 5.93
CA GLU A 469 4.57 13.77 6.41
C GLU A 469 3.94 14.57 5.27
N SER A 470 4.55 14.56 4.09
CA SER A 470 4.01 15.16 2.87
C SER A 470 2.66 14.56 2.40
N GLN A 471 2.36 13.30 2.74
CA GLN A 471 1.05 12.69 2.45
C GLN A 471 -0.03 13.08 3.46
N LEU A 472 0.35 13.50 4.65
CA LEU A 472 -0.58 14.04 5.66
C LEU A 472 -0.97 15.48 5.31
N GLU A 473 -0.02 16.30 4.86
CA GLU A 473 -0.28 17.68 4.43
C GLU A 473 -1.14 17.76 3.15
N SER A 474 -0.91 16.89 2.16
CA SER A 474 -1.71 16.89 0.93
C SER A 474 -3.19 16.52 1.16
N ARG A 475 -3.51 15.68 2.16
CA ARG A 475 -4.89 15.37 2.53
C ARG A 475 -5.58 16.48 3.31
N SER A 476 -4.84 17.23 4.11
CA SER A 476 -5.40 18.41 4.82
C SER A 476 -5.74 19.54 3.85
N THR A 477 -4.94 19.72 2.79
CA THR A 477 -5.16 20.75 1.76
C THR A 477 -6.34 20.40 0.83
N THR A 478 -6.57 19.10 0.56
CA THR A 478 -7.70 18.67 -0.30
C THR A 478 -9.04 18.72 0.44
N ALA A 479 -9.03 18.62 1.78
CA ALA A 479 -10.23 18.73 2.61
C ALA A 479 -10.71 20.19 2.79
N GLN A 480 -9.92 21.18 2.40
CA GLN A 480 -10.17 22.62 2.56
C GLN A 480 -10.47 23.36 1.25
N ALA A 481 -10.72 22.65 0.14
CA ALA A 481 -11.23 23.29 -1.06
C ALA A 481 -12.66 23.80 -0.81
N PRO A 482 -12.93 25.12 -0.86
CA PRO A 482 -14.28 25.64 -0.64
C PRO A 482 -15.13 25.20 -1.83
N SER A 483 -16.31 24.67 -1.54
CA SER A 483 -17.40 24.52 -2.50
C SER A 483 -17.83 25.92 -2.96
N GLY A 484 -17.16 26.45 -3.97
CA GLY A 484 -17.54 27.69 -4.64
C GLY A 484 -18.84 27.45 -5.38
N GLY A 485 -19.90 28.08 -4.86
CA GLY A 485 -21.22 28.08 -5.45
C GLY A 485 -21.19 28.64 -6.88
N GLY A 486 -21.97 27.99 -7.74
CA GLY A 486 -22.26 28.49 -9.06
C GLY A 486 -23.20 29.69 -9.02
N HIS A 487 -22.99 30.55 -9.97
CA HIS A 487 -24.01 31.43 -10.59
C HIS A 487 -24.00 31.19 -12.07
#